data_660723f57a7a6f86daeef908a3436770
#
_entry.id   660723f57a7a6f86daeef908a3436770
#
_cell.length_a   1.000
_cell.length_b   1.000
_cell.length_c   1.000
_cell.angle_alpha   90.00
_cell.angle_beta   90.00
_cell.angle_gamma   90.00
#
_symmetry.space_group_name_H-M   'P 1'
#
loop_
_entity.id
_entity.type
_entity.pdbx_description
1 polymer ?
#
loop_
_entity_poly.entity_id
_entity_poly.type
_entity_poly.pdbx_seq_one_letter_code
_entity_poly.pdbx_strand_id
1 'polypeptide(L)' 'LWDVNTADTPFKTGNTVYGNGFCITYSSGEQWLCQLAMAVGDSHLFTRHQREGVWSGWTTIGSPSS' A
#
# COMPACT_ATOMS: atom_id res chain seq x y z
N LEU A 1 -1.80 7.57 -7.66
CA LEU A 1 -3.24 7.34 -7.43
C LEU A 1 -3.62 5.92 -7.82
N TRP A 2 -4.51 5.34 -7.08
CA TRP A 2 -5.04 4.02 -7.40
C TRP A 2 -6.55 4.01 -7.21
N ASP A 3 -7.22 3.09 -7.89
CA ASP A 3 -8.66 2.91 -7.82
C ASP A 3 -9.01 1.42 -7.78
N VAL A 4 -10.30 1.11 -7.86
CA VAL A 4 -10.77 -0.28 -7.76
C VAL A 4 -10.21 -1.19 -8.85
N ASN A 5 -9.69 -0.64 -9.92
CA ASN A 5 -9.13 -1.41 -11.04
C ASN A 5 -7.61 -1.53 -10.99
N THR A 6 -6.97 -0.86 -10.06
CA THR A 6 -5.51 -0.91 -9.93
C THR A 6 -5.10 -2.19 -9.22
N ALA A 7 -4.18 -2.95 -9.82
CA ALA A 7 -3.71 -4.22 -9.26
C ALA A 7 -2.83 -4.01 -8.05
N ASP A 8 -2.83 -5.00 -7.16
CA ASP A 8 -1.92 -5.10 -6.00
C ASP A 8 -2.02 -3.95 -5.00
N THR A 9 -3.15 -3.26 -4.98
CA THR A 9 -3.41 -2.19 -4.01
C THR A 9 -3.88 -2.77 -2.68
N PRO A 10 -3.90 -1.97 -1.60
CA PRO A 10 -4.51 -2.42 -0.35
C PRO A 10 -5.95 -2.89 -0.51
N PHE A 11 -6.71 -2.31 -1.44
CA PHE A 11 -8.07 -2.77 -1.72
C PHE A 11 -8.08 -4.15 -2.36
N LYS A 12 -7.26 -4.36 -3.40
CA LYS A 12 -7.22 -5.64 -4.12
C LYS A 12 -6.68 -6.78 -3.26
N THR A 13 -5.84 -6.47 -2.30
CA THR A 13 -5.26 -7.49 -1.41
C THR A 13 -6.06 -7.68 -0.13
N GLY A 14 -7.20 -7.00 0.03
CA GLY A 14 -8.07 -7.19 1.17
C GLY A 14 -7.70 -6.43 2.43
N ASN A 15 -6.74 -5.51 2.35
CA ASN A 15 -6.32 -4.75 3.52
C ASN A 15 -7.28 -3.63 3.87
N THR A 16 -8.08 -3.19 2.91
CA THR A 16 -9.09 -2.16 3.14
C THR A 16 -10.28 -2.41 2.24
N VAL A 17 -11.44 -1.89 2.65
CA VAL A 17 -12.66 -1.95 1.83
C VAL A 17 -12.80 -0.74 0.91
N TYR A 18 -11.93 0.24 1.05
CA TYR A 18 -12.00 1.46 0.25
C TYR A 18 -11.17 1.28 -1.02
N GLY A 19 -11.75 1.62 -2.15
CA GLY A 19 -11.24 1.24 -3.45
C GLY A 19 -10.37 2.25 -4.16
N ASN A 20 -10.01 3.37 -3.52
CA ASN A 20 -9.14 4.36 -4.16
C ASN A 20 -8.30 5.10 -3.13
N GLY A 21 -7.20 5.66 -3.60
CA GLY A 21 -6.30 6.40 -2.74
C GLY A 21 -5.06 6.86 -3.49
N PHE A 22 -4.00 7.13 -2.74
CA PHE A 22 -2.72 7.50 -3.33
C PHE A 22 -1.62 6.59 -2.81
N CYS A 23 -0.50 6.61 -3.51
CA CYS A 23 0.67 5.82 -3.15
C CYS A 23 1.92 6.63 -3.48
N ILE A 24 2.86 6.65 -2.56
CA ILE A 24 4.17 7.26 -2.76
C ILE A 24 5.19 6.13 -2.81
N THR A 25 6.03 6.16 -3.84
CA THR A 25 7.06 5.14 -4.03
C THR A 25 8.43 5.79 -3.93
N TYR A 26 9.28 5.20 -3.12
CA TYR A 26 10.70 5.53 -3.06
C TYR A 26 11.50 4.37 -3.61
N SER A 27 12.45 4.66 -4.48
CA SER A 27 13.33 3.64 -5.06
C SER A 27 14.78 4.00 -4.78
N SER A 28 15.52 3.07 -4.18
CA SER A 28 16.96 3.22 -4.01
C SER A 28 17.73 2.36 -5.00
N GLY A 29 17.03 1.70 -5.91
CA GLY A 29 17.58 0.83 -6.94
C GLY A 29 16.46 0.02 -7.57
N GLU A 30 16.77 -0.74 -8.61
CA GLU A 30 15.73 -1.45 -9.35
C GLU A 30 15.00 -2.49 -8.52
N GLN A 31 15.65 -3.03 -7.51
CA GLN A 31 15.09 -4.12 -6.70
C GLN A 31 14.85 -3.70 -5.25
N TRP A 32 15.00 -2.42 -4.94
CA TRP A 32 14.92 -1.91 -3.58
C TRP A 32 13.96 -0.73 -3.57
N LEU A 33 12.72 -1.01 -3.26
CA LEU A 33 11.66 -0.01 -3.26
C LEU A 33 10.86 -0.09 -1.98
N CYS A 34 10.23 1.00 -1.63
CA CYS A 34 9.20 0.98 -0.60
C CYS A 34 8.05 1.88 -1.03
N GLN A 35 6.87 1.52 -0.57
CA GLN A 35 5.66 2.24 -0.92
C GLN A 35 4.85 2.56 0.33
N LEU A 36 4.26 3.74 0.32
CA LEU A 36 3.35 4.19 1.35
C LEU A 36 2.04 4.56 0.68
N ALA A 37 0.95 3.98 1.12
CA ALA A 37 -0.36 4.20 0.52
C ALA A 37 -1.36 4.62 1.57
N MET A 38 -2.38 5.35 1.14
CA MET A 38 -3.51 5.73 1.98
C MET A 38 -4.77 5.67 1.13
N ALA A 39 -5.83 5.11 1.68
CA ALA A 39 -7.11 5.03 1.01
C ALA A 39 -7.98 6.22 1.39
N VAL A 40 -8.76 6.69 0.44
CA VAL A 40 -9.78 7.71 0.72
C VAL A 40 -10.87 7.06 1.55
N GLY A 41 -11.12 7.58 2.74
CA GLY A 41 -12.11 7.04 3.65
C GLY A 41 -11.54 6.16 4.76
N ASP A 42 -10.26 5.85 4.71
CA ASP A 42 -9.59 5.05 5.72
C ASP A 42 -8.51 5.90 6.38
N SER A 43 -8.40 5.83 7.69
CA SER A 43 -7.40 6.61 8.41
C SER A 43 -6.11 5.85 8.64
N HIS A 44 -6.00 4.64 8.11
CA HIS A 44 -4.79 3.86 8.23
C HIS A 44 -3.81 4.16 7.10
N LEU A 45 -2.54 3.91 7.36
CA LEU A 45 -1.51 3.89 6.35
C LEU A 45 -1.20 2.45 5.98
N PHE A 46 -0.79 2.22 4.75
CA PHE A 46 -0.40 0.90 4.27
C PHE A 46 1.00 1.00 3.71
N THR A 47 1.86 0.08 4.09
CA THR A 47 3.24 0.07 3.61
C THR A 47 3.59 -1.29 3.05
N ARG A 48 4.45 -1.28 2.04
CA ARG A 48 5.09 -2.49 1.56
C ARG A 48 6.45 -2.14 1.00
N HIS A 49 7.26 -3.15 0.77
CA HIS A 49 8.60 -2.95 0.23
C HIS A 49 8.95 -4.06 -0.74
N GLN A 50 9.88 -3.76 -1.61
CA GLN A 50 10.54 -4.75 -2.46
C GLN A 50 11.99 -4.82 -2.04
N ARG A 51 12.45 -6.02 -1.79
CA ARG A 51 13.83 -6.29 -1.42
C ARG A 51 14.35 -7.42 -2.28
N GLU A 52 15.44 -7.16 -2.98
CA GLU A 52 16.05 -8.13 -3.88
C GLU A 52 15.06 -8.67 -4.91
N GLY A 53 14.17 -7.79 -5.37
CA GLY A 53 13.18 -8.15 -6.38
C GLY A 53 11.93 -8.83 -5.84
N VAL A 54 11.81 -9.01 -4.52
CA VAL A 54 10.67 -9.68 -3.92
C VAL A 54 9.81 -8.68 -3.14
N TRP A 55 8.55 -8.57 -3.51
CA TRP A 55 7.61 -7.70 -2.81
C TRP A 55 7.10 -8.35 -1.53
N SER A 56 7.01 -7.57 -0.48
CA SER A 56 6.27 -7.96 0.72
C SER A 56 4.77 -7.75 0.49
N GLY A 57 3.95 -8.29 1.39
CA GLY A 57 2.54 -7.92 1.43
C GLY A 57 2.37 -6.52 2.02
N TRP A 58 1.17 -5.97 1.89
CA TRP A 58 0.84 -4.71 2.53
C TRP A 58 0.72 -4.90 4.03
N THR A 59 1.32 -3.99 4.77
CA THR A 59 1.20 -3.92 6.24
C THR A 59 0.36 -2.72 6.58
N THR A 60 -0.65 -2.91 7.41
CA THR A 60 -1.51 -1.82 7.87
C THR A 60 -0.89 -1.16 9.09
N ILE A 61 -0.72 0.14 9.04
CA ILE A 61 -0.17 0.94 10.13
C ILE A 61 -1.31 1.73 10.76
N GLY A 62 -1.37 1.73 12.06
CA GLY A 62 -2.43 2.38 12.80
C GLY A 62 -3.45 1.40 13.29
N SER A 63 -4.03 1.67 14.43
CA SER A 63 -4.98 0.77 15.06
C SER A 63 -6.39 1.32 14.96
N PRO A 64 -7.34 0.54 14.43
CA PRO A 64 -8.73 0.99 14.41
C PRO A 64 -9.39 0.95 15.77
N SER A 65 -8.83 0.25 16.70
CA SER A 65 -9.44 0.05 18.02
C SER A 65 -9.11 1.13 19.01
N SER A 66 -8.31 2.03 18.63
CA SER A 66 -7.90 3.11 19.52
C SER A 66 -9.07 3.94 19.95
#